data_56ba8f36f959c89f0043cb7456bfb49c
#
_entry.id   56ba8f36f959c89f0043cb7456bfb49c
#
_cell.length_a   1.000
_cell.length_b   1.000
_cell.length_c   1.000
_cell.angle_alpha   90.00
_cell.angle_beta   90.00
_cell.angle_gamma   90.00
#
_symmetry.space_group_name_H-M   'P 1'
#
loop_
_entity.id
_entity.type
_entity.pdbx_description
1 polymer ?
#
loop_
_entity_poly.entity_id
_entity_poly.type
_entity_poly.pdbx_seq_one_letter_code
_entity_poly.pdbx_strand_id
1 'polypeptide(L)'
;APYLSPASETIFSSKLTDTLNNTVSLKVSAINIPFSFYNIETNQGNSVYFLDEEIVVPNGYYQINELITQLQSSTIEVSYNEINGKSFIKNNDENPITITFYDNKSSTFKDTHVNYSLGWILGFRNITCSGDEIYSSYTIDSNQQITSEFISFIPTLKYFVITADDHNHNQSNKSLVQLSQGKEYIKPTTYYKNVNE
;
A
#
# COMPACT_ATOMS: atom_id res chain seq x y z
N ALA A 1 16.92 -25.92 15.92
CA ALA A 1 16.15 -25.21 14.91
C ALA A 1 16.36 -23.71 15.13
N PRO A 2 16.66 -22.92 14.11
CA PRO A 2 16.78 -21.49 14.29
C PRO A 2 15.44 -20.93 14.79
N TYR A 3 15.52 -20.08 15.79
CA TYR A 3 14.35 -19.42 16.35
C TYR A 3 13.87 -18.40 15.31
N LEU A 4 12.77 -18.70 14.64
CA LEU A 4 12.13 -17.76 13.73
C LEU A 4 11.23 -16.87 14.58
N SER A 5 11.43 -15.58 14.49
CA SER A 5 10.49 -14.58 14.99
C SER A 5 9.10 -14.80 14.37
N PRO A 6 8.01 -14.40 15.05
CA PRO A 6 6.67 -14.51 14.49
C PRO A 6 6.61 -13.90 13.09
N ALA A 7 5.81 -14.48 12.23
CA ALA A 7 5.70 -14.09 10.80
C ALA A 7 5.26 -12.62 10.54
N SER A 8 4.87 -11.90 11.59
CA SER A 8 4.48 -10.49 11.54
C SER A 8 5.62 -9.49 11.77
N GLU A 9 6.83 -9.97 12.12
CA GLU A 9 7.95 -9.08 12.39
C GLU A 9 8.77 -8.84 11.13
N THR A 10 9.02 -7.57 10.83
CA THR A 10 9.92 -7.15 9.75
C THR A 10 11.38 -7.09 10.20
N ILE A 11 11.61 -7.14 11.52
CA ILE A 11 12.95 -7.19 12.13
C ILE A 11 13.07 -8.49 12.88
N PHE A 12 14.03 -9.29 12.51
CA PHE A 12 14.33 -10.57 13.19
C PHE A 12 15.83 -10.73 13.35
N SER A 13 16.21 -11.49 14.37
CA SER A 13 17.60 -11.89 14.58
C SER A 13 17.72 -13.41 14.53
N SER A 14 18.78 -13.89 13.91
CA SER A 14 19.12 -15.29 13.83
C SER A 14 20.49 -15.50 14.46
N LYS A 15 20.57 -16.45 15.41
CA LYS A 15 21.85 -16.84 16.01
C LYS A 15 22.51 -17.89 15.13
N LEU A 16 23.72 -17.60 14.70
CA LEU A 16 24.54 -18.59 14.01
C LEU A 16 25.02 -19.65 15.00
N THR A 17 25.10 -20.87 14.54
CA THR A 17 25.62 -22.03 15.35
C THR A 17 27.09 -21.88 15.66
N ASP A 18 27.84 -21.27 14.75
CA ASP A 18 29.28 -21.04 14.87
C ASP A 18 29.65 -19.57 14.75
N THR A 19 30.70 -19.17 15.44
CA THR A 19 31.22 -17.81 15.33
C THR A 19 31.95 -17.64 14.00
N LEU A 20 31.56 -16.66 13.22
CA LEU A 20 32.26 -16.30 11.99
C LEU A 20 33.49 -15.44 12.33
N ASN A 21 34.68 -16.01 12.14
CA ASN A 21 35.94 -15.31 12.33
C ASN A 21 36.54 -14.88 10.98
N ASN A 22 37.07 -13.67 10.91
CA ASN A 22 37.72 -13.12 9.70
C ASN A 22 36.86 -13.14 8.43
N THR A 23 35.57 -12.89 8.59
CA THR A 23 34.65 -12.82 7.45
C THR A 23 34.92 -11.59 6.60
N VAL A 24 35.29 -11.77 5.35
CA VAL A 24 35.61 -10.72 4.39
C VAL A 24 34.35 -10.29 3.59
N SER A 25 33.44 -11.21 3.38
CA SER A 25 32.21 -10.93 2.61
C SER A 25 31.05 -11.79 3.08
N LEU A 26 29.84 -11.25 2.97
CA LEU A 26 28.59 -11.95 3.15
C LEU A 26 27.82 -11.91 1.82
N LYS A 27 27.37 -13.08 1.35
CA LYS A 27 26.56 -13.19 0.13
C LYS A 27 25.25 -13.89 0.47
N VAL A 28 24.13 -13.27 0.07
CA VAL A 28 22.82 -13.90 0.09
C VAL A 28 22.73 -14.79 -1.16
N SER A 29 22.63 -16.11 -0.97
CA SER A 29 22.57 -17.07 -2.06
C SER A 29 21.16 -17.32 -2.57
N ALA A 30 20.18 -17.27 -1.69
CA ALA A 30 18.77 -17.45 -2.02
C ALA A 30 17.88 -16.76 -1.01
N ILE A 31 16.76 -16.24 -1.48
CA ILE A 31 15.69 -15.65 -0.67
C ILE A 31 14.37 -16.23 -1.17
N ASN A 32 13.55 -16.71 -0.25
CA ASN A 32 12.18 -17.13 -0.53
C ASN A 32 11.24 -16.29 0.33
N ILE A 33 10.55 -15.34 -0.30
CA ILE A 33 9.59 -14.47 0.35
C ILE A 33 8.21 -14.84 -0.17
N PRO A 34 7.29 -15.33 0.68
CA PRO A 34 5.92 -15.59 0.26
C PRO A 34 5.24 -14.28 -0.16
N PHE A 35 4.53 -14.31 -1.27
CA PHE A 35 3.74 -13.17 -1.72
C PHE A 35 2.45 -13.10 -0.90
N SER A 36 2.50 -12.39 0.22
CA SER A 36 1.39 -12.26 1.18
C SER A 36 1.06 -10.81 1.51
N PHE A 37 1.33 -9.89 0.56
CA PHE A 37 1.11 -8.46 0.77
C PHE A 37 -0.22 -8.05 0.18
N TYR A 38 -0.96 -7.25 0.94
CA TYR A 38 -2.15 -6.60 0.47
C TYR A 38 -1.81 -5.15 0.07
N ASN A 39 -2.44 -4.66 -0.99
CA ASN A 39 -2.37 -3.26 -1.37
C ASN A 39 -3.64 -2.49 -0.94
N ILE A 40 -4.70 -3.22 -0.61
CA ILE A 40 -5.91 -2.71 0.03
C ILE A 40 -6.05 -3.44 1.37
N GLU A 41 -6.05 -2.67 2.45
CA GLU A 41 -6.06 -3.22 3.79
C GLU A 41 -6.73 -2.26 4.78
N THR A 42 -7.60 -2.79 5.64
CA THR A 42 -8.34 -2.01 6.64
C THR A 42 -7.41 -1.24 7.57
N ASN A 43 -6.31 -1.86 7.99
CA ASN A 43 -5.33 -1.22 8.89
C ASN A 43 -4.62 -0.01 8.26
N GLN A 44 -4.64 0.11 6.95
CA GLN A 44 -4.08 1.26 6.23
C GLN A 44 -5.12 2.36 5.96
N GLY A 45 -6.40 2.10 6.25
CA GLY A 45 -7.50 3.02 6.00
C GLY A 45 -7.84 3.20 4.52
N ASN A 46 -7.36 2.29 3.66
CA ASN A 46 -7.56 2.38 2.22
C ASN A 46 -8.60 1.40 1.66
N SER A 47 -9.30 0.70 2.54
CA SER A 47 -10.34 -0.26 2.18
C SER A 47 -11.76 0.26 2.48
N VAL A 48 -11.91 1.49 2.97
CA VAL A 48 -13.17 2.00 3.50
C VAL A 48 -13.60 3.26 2.77
N TYR A 49 -14.89 3.38 2.54
CA TYR A 49 -15.57 4.59 2.14
C TYR A 49 -16.99 4.60 2.72
N PHE A 50 -17.61 5.78 2.76
CA PHE A 50 -18.98 5.93 3.25
C PHE A 50 -19.86 6.41 2.10
N LEU A 51 -21.01 5.75 1.99
CA LEU A 51 -22.21 6.31 1.38
C LEU A 51 -23.11 6.71 2.57
N ASP A 52 -24.30 6.20 2.74
CA ASP A 52 -25.07 6.44 3.97
C ASP A 52 -24.51 5.62 5.15
N GLU A 53 -23.83 4.54 4.86
CA GLU A 53 -23.18 3.65 5.82
C GLU A 53 -21.73 3.37 5.43
N GLU A 54 -20.98 2.80 6.37
CA GLU A 54 -19.61 2.37 6.13
C GLU A 54 -19.57 1.15 5.21
N ILE A 55 -18.84 1.27 4.11
CA ILE A 55 -18.63 0.18 3.17
C ILE A 55 -17.15 -0.21 3.19
N VAL A 56 -16.88 -1.48 3.42
CA VAL A 56 -15.52 -2.04 3.53
C VAL A 56 -15.22 -2.95 2.36
N VAL A 57 -14.19 -2.61 1.62
CA VAL A 57 -13.60 -3.49 0.60
C VAL A 57 -12.75 -4.56 1.31
N PRO A 58 -12.91 -5.85 0.99
CA PRO A 58 -12.09 -6.90 1.59
C PRO A 58 -10.59 -6.67 1.42
N ASN A 59 -9.80 -7.01 2.44
CA ASN A 59 -8.35 -6.96 2.34
C ASN A 59 -7.86 -7.86 1.21
N GLY A 60 -6.98 -7.34 0.36
CA GLY A 60 -6.51 -8.09 -0.79
C GLY A 60 -5.42 -7.38 -1.59
N TYR A 61 -4.91 -8.12 -2.57
CA TYR A 61 -4.04 -7.58 -3.59
C TYR A 61 -4.83 -7.45 -4.89
N TYR A 62 -5.21 -6.23 -5.22
CA TYR A 62 -6.06 -5.90 -6.36
C TYR A 62 -5.27 -5.22 -7.48
N GLN A 63 -5.62 -5.55 -8.70
CA GLN A 63 -5.42 -4.67 -9.85
C GLN A 63 -6.57 -3.67 -9.93
N ILE A 64 -6.41 -2.59 -10.69
CA ILE A 64 -7.42 -1.51 -10.74
C ILE A 64 -8.81 -2.03 -11.13
N ASN A 65 -8.90 -2.88 -12.13
CA ASN A 65 -10.18 -3.42 -12.61
C ASN A 65 -10.83 -4.36 -11.60
N GLU A 66 -10.02 -5.10 -10.82
CA GLU A 66 -10.51 -5.95 -9.74
C GLU A 66 -11.05 -5.11 -8.58
N LEU A 67 -10.33 -4.04 -8.21
CA LEU A 67 -10.78 -3.10 -7.20
C LEU A 67 -12.10 -2.42 -7.61
N ILE A 68 -12.19 -1.93 -8.84
CA ILE A 68 -13.41 -1.33 -9.40
C ILE A 68 -14.59 -2.30 -9.31
N THR A 69 -14.38 -3.58 -9.54
CA THR A 69 -15.43 -4.61 -9.43
C THR A 69 -15.95 -4.74 -7.99
N GLN A 70 -15.07 -4.56 -6.98
CA GLN A 70 -15.47 -4.61 -5.57
C GLN A 70 -16.26 -3.37 -5.12
N LEU A 71 -16.19 -2.27 -5.86
CA LEU A 71 -16.85 -1.00 -5.54
C LEU A 71 -18.25 -0.87 -6.16
N GLN A 72 -18.68 -1.82 -7.00
CA GLN A 72 -20.00 -1.80 -7.59
C GLN A 72 -21.08 -2.00 -6.55
N SER A 73 -22.15 -1.23 -6.65
CA SER A 73 -23.36 -1.42 -5.84
C SER A 73 -24.61 -1.05 -6.64
N SER A 74 -25.78 -1.25 -6.05
CA SER A 74 -27.04 -0.79 -6.66
C SER A 74 -27.10 0.74 -6.76
N THR A 75 -26.47 1.43 -5.83
CA THR A 75 -26.49 2.91 -5.71
C THR A 75 -25.44 3.57 -6.61
N ILE A 76 -24.26 2.98 -6.75
CA ILE A 76 -23.18 3.55 -7.55
C ILE A 76 -22.62 2.56 -8.57
N GLU A 77 -22.29 3.10 -9.74
CA GLU A 77 -21.48 2.42 -10.75
C GLU A 77 -20.10 3.06 -10.80
N VAL A 78 -19.07 2.26 -10.56
CA VAL A 78 -17.67 2.70 -10.63
C VAL A 78 -17.03 2.15 -11.89
N SER A 79 -16.31 2.98 -12.63
CA SER A 79 -15.60 2.57 -13.85
C SER A 79 -14.21 3.19 -13.95
N TYR A 80 -13.38 2.60 -14.78
CA TYR A 80 -12.01 3.03 -15.01
C TYR A 80 -11.72 3.10 -16.50
N ASN A 81 -11.07 4.16 -16.91
CA ASN A 81 -10.66 4.33 -18.30
C ASN A 81 -9.14 4.12 -18.41
N GLU A 82 -8.74 3.05 -19.06
CA GLU A 82 -7.33 2.68 -19.24
C GLU A 82 -6.52 3.67 -20.08
N ILE A 83 -7.18 4.44 -20.95
CA ILE A 83 -6.49 5.38 -21.84
C ILE A 83 -6.01 6.61 -21.07
N ASN A 84 -6.87 7.17 -20.21
CA ASN A 84 -6.54 8.37 -19.44
C ASN A 84 -6.19 8.10 -17.97
N GLY A 85 -6.31 6.83 -17.54
CA GLY A 85 -5.98 6.40 -16.18
C GLY A 85 -6.93 6.92 -15.10
N LYS A 86 -8.12 7.39 -15.44
CA LYS A 86 -9.05 8.00 -14.49
C LYS A 86 -10.18 7.06 -14.09
N SER A 87 -10.63 7.22 -12.85
CA SER A 87 -11.84 6.59 -12.36
C SER A 87 -13.04 7.51 -12.48
N PHE A 88 -14.20 6.89 -12.61
CA PHE A 88 -15.50 7.55 -12.73
C PHE A 88 -16.46 6.91 -11.72
N ILE A 89 -17.30 7.71 -11.10
CA ILE A 89 -18.36 7.25 -10.22
C ILE A 89 -19.66 7.87 -10.69
N LYS A 90 -20.64 7.02 -11.02
CA LYS A 90 -21.96 7.43 -11.42
C LYS A 90 -22.95 7.08 -10.31
N ASN A 91 -23.81 8.02 -10.00
CA ASN A 91 -24.95 7.82 -9.15
C ASN A 91 -26.09 7.16 -9.94
N ASN A 92 -26.52 5.98 -9.53
CA ASN A 92 -27.67 5.27 -10.12
C ASN A 92 -28.97 5.48 -9.30
N ASP A 93 -28.90 6.21 -8.18
CA ASP A 93 -30.06 6.52 -7.36
C ASP A 93 -30.87 7.69 -7.93
N GLU A 94 -32.15 7.78 -7.57
CA GLU A 94 -33.04 8.88 -7.93
C GLU A 94 -32.76 10.17 -7.13
N ASN A 95 -32.03 10.06 -6.02
CA ASN A 95 -31.63 11.16 -5.15
C ASN A 95 -30.14 11.45 -5.25
N PRO A 96 -29.71 12.68 -4.94
CA PRO A 96 -28.30 12.96 -4.76
C PRO A 96 -27.69 12.10 -3.65
N ILE A 97 -26.49 11.60 -3.88
CA ILE A 97 -25.72 10.84 -2.90
C ILE A 97 -24.46 11.59 -2.51
N THR A 98 -23.96 11.35 -1.32
CA THR A 98 -22.64 11.83 -0.88
C THR A 98 -21.74 10.64 -0.61
N ILE A 99 -20.61 10.59 -1.31
CA ILE A 99 -19.56 9.61 -1.06
C ILE A 99 -18.42 10.27 -0.29
N THR A 100 -18.04 9.70 0.85
CA THR A 100 -16.93 10.19 1.66
C THR A 100 -15.82 9.15 1.69
N PHE A 101 -14.65 9.55 1.21
CA PHE A 101 -13.46 8.70 1.16
C PHE A 101 -12.53 8.89 2.36
N TYR A 102 -12.66 9.99 3.05
CA TYR A 102 -11.85 10.30 4.21
C TYR A 102 -12.52 11.34 5.10
N ASP A 103 -12.43 11.13 6.41
CA ASP A 103 -12.82 12.08 7.44
C ASP A 103 -11.97 11.82 8.69
N ASN A 104 -11.09 12.76 9.04
CA ASN A 104 -10.21 12.62 10.20
C ASN A 104 -10.93 12.64 11.56
N LYS A 105 -12.21 12.99 11.59
CA LYS A 105 -13.06 12.91 12.80
C LYS A 105 -13.67 11.53 12.99
N SER A 106 -13.77 10.74 11.93
CA SER A 106 -14.25 9.37 12.03
C SER A 106 -13.20 8.48 12.70
N SER A 107 -13.67 7.60 13.60
CA SER A 107 -12.82 6.60 14.25
C SER A 107 -12.17 5.64 13.26
N THR A 108 -12.81 5.42 12.10
CA THR A 108 -12.33 4.56 11.02
C THR A 108 -11.02 5.07 10.42
N PHE A 109 -10.84 6.39 10.33
CA PHE A 109 -9.64 7.01 9.76
C PHE A 109 -8.67 7.56 10.80
N LYS A 110 -8.93 7.26 12.09
CA LYS A 110 -8.01 7.63 13.16
C LYS A 110 -6.65 7.00 12.90
N ASP A 111 -5.59 7.80 13.00
CA ASP A 111 -4.21 7.38 12.76
C ASP A 111 -3.87 7.07 11.29
N THR A 112 -4.76 7.37 10.34
CA THR A 112 -4.48 7.26 8.91
C THR A 112 -4.33 8.64 8.26
N HIS A 113 -3.67 8.68 7.11
CA HIS A 113 -3.48 9.88 6.32
C HIS A 113 -4.39 9.87 5.10
N VAL A 114 -4.96 11.03 4.73
CA VAL A 114 -5.85 11.16 3.57
C VAL A 114 -5.25 10.61 2.27
N ASN A 115 -3.94 10.70 2.09
CA ASN A 115 -3.23 10.17 0.92
C ASN A 115 -3.12 8.64 0.87
N TYR A 116 -3.56 7.94 1.92
CA TYR A 116 -3.73 6.48 1.92
C TYR A 116 -5.18 6.06 1.69
N SER A 117 -6.14 7.00 1.69
CA SER A 117 -7.54 6.68 1.50
C SER A 117 -7.86 6.03 0.15
N LEU A 118 -8.96 5.32 0.09
CA LEU A 118 -9.45 4.70 -1.15
C LEU A 118 -9.69 5.75 -2.25
N GLY A 119 -10.24 6.90 -1.89
CA GLY A 119 -10.43 8.00 -2.85
C GLY A 119 -9.13 8.48 -3.47
N TRP A 120 -8.07 8.59 -2.66
CA TRP A 120 -6.75 8.96 -3.16
C TRP A 120 -6.19 7.96 -4.17
N ILE A 121 -6.40 6.66 -3.91
CA ILE A 121 -6.02 5.57 -4.82
C ILE A 121 -6.78 5.66 -6.13
N LEU A 122 -8.08 5.96 -6.08
CA LEU A 122 -8.94 6.11 -7.25
C LEU A 122 -8.73 7.45 -7.99
N GLY A 123 -7.90 8.35 -7.44
CA GLY A 123 -7.59 9.65 -8.04
C GLY A 123 -8.53 10.78 -7.62
N PHE A 124 -9.46 10.56 -6.70
CA PHE A 124 -10.33 11.58 -6.09
C PHE A 124 -9.57 12.26 -4.96
N ARG A 125 -9.04 13.45 -5.24
CA ARG A 125 -8.11 14.14 -4.34
C ARG A 125 -8.58 15.54 -3.94
N ASN A 126 -9.86 15.84 -4.08
CA ASN A 126 -10.42 17.06 -3.55
C ASN A 126 -10.55 16.94 -2.04
N ILE A 127 -9.70 17.66 -1.31
CA ILE A 127 -9.62 17.66 0.14
C ILE A 127 -10.10 19.01 0.65
N THR A 128 -11.02 18.98 1.57
CA THR A 128 -11.48 20.16 2.30
C THR A 128 -10.84 20.19 3.69
N CYS A 129 -10.27 21.34 4.03
CA CYS A 129 -9.72 21.62 5.35
C CYS A 129 -10.52 22.75 5.99
N SER A 130 -11.10 22.51 7.15
CA SER A 130 -11.86 23.50 7.91
C SER A 130 -11.46 23.43 9.38
N GLY A 131 -10.57 24.33 9.81
CA GLY A 131 -9.94 24.24 11.12
C GLY A 131 -9.12 22.93 11.24
N ASP A 132 -9.45 22.11 12.24
CA ASP A 132 -8.80 20.82 12.47
C ASP A 132 -9.47 19.67 11.69
N GLU A 133 -10.50 19.97 10.89
CA GLU A 133 -11.20 18.96 10.09
C GLU A 133 -10.58 18.83 8.72
N ILE A 134 -10.29 17.60 8.33
CA ILE A 134 -9.79 17.23 7.00
C ILE A 134 -10.69 16.14 6.47
N TYR A 135 -11.36 16.39 5.36
CA TYR A 135 -12.22 15.39 4.74
C TYR A 135 -12.17 15.44 3.23
N SER A 136 -12.54 14.33 2.61
CA SER A 136 -12.69 14.18 1.17
C SER A 136 -14.06 13.57 0.88
N SER A 137 -14.99 14.42 0.42
CA SER A 137 -16.36 14.01 0.13
C SER A 137 -16.82 14.61 -1.21
N TYR A 138 -17.67 13.88 -1.90
CA TYR A 138 -18.23 14.25 -3.20
C TYR A 138 -19.74 14.06 -3.18
N THR A 139 -20.49 15.08 -3.53
CA THR A 139 -21.93 14.96 -3.77
C THR A 139 -22.17 14.76 -5.25
N ILE A 140 -22.93 13.74 -5.60
CA ILE A 140 -23.23 13.35 -6.98
C ILE A 140 -24.75 13.40 -7.15
N ASP A 141 -25.22 14.29 -8.01
CA ASP A 141 -26.66 14.40 -8.30
C ASP A 141 -27.20 13.13 -8.96
N SER A 142 -28.53 12.95 -8.91
CA SER A 142 -29.21 11.82 -9.51
C SER A 142 -28.79 11.60 -10.97
N ASN A 143 -28.43 10.37 -11.30
CA ASN A 143 -27.99 9.97 -12.65
C ASN A 143 -26.78 10.73 -13.20
N GLN A 144 -26.07 11.51 -12.36
CA GLN A 144 -24.86 12.20 -12.76
C GLN A 144 -23.61 11.36 -12.47
N GLN A 145 -22.52 11.74 -13.12
CA GLN A 145 -21.23 11.08 -13.00
C GLN A 145 -20.16 12.11 -12.63
N ILE A 146 -19.28 11.75 -11.73
CA ILE A 146 -18.05 12.49 -11.44
C ILE A 146 -16.84 11.75 -12.02
N THR A 147 -15.81 12.52 -12.31
CA THR A 147 -14.53 12.01 -12.81
C THR A 147 -13.45 12.37 -11.81
N SER A 148 -12.54 11.44 -11.54
CA SER A 148 -11.40 11.72 -10.66
C SER A 148 -10.53 12.85 -11.21
N GLU A 149 -10.01 13.71 -10.33
CA GLU A 149 -9.13 14.84 -10.70
C GLU A 149 -7.79 14.32 -11.26
N PHE A 150 -7.29 13.23 -10.67
CA PHE A 150 -6.00 12.63 -11.01
C PHE A 150 -6.16 11.22 -11.55
N ILE A 151 -5.08 10.68 -12.07
CA ILE A 151 -5.01 9.27 -12.43
C ILE A 151 -5.11 8.39 -11.20
N SER A 152 -5.79 7.26 -11.34
CA SER A 152 -5.86 6.22 -10.32
C SER A 152 -4.51 5.53 -10.18
N PHE A 153 -4.11 5.29 -8.96
CA PHE A 153 -2.83 4.65 -8.65
C PHE A 153 -2.98 3.67 -7.51
N ILE A 154 -2.93 2.38 -7.81
CA ILE A 154 -2.90 1.36 -6.77
C ILE A 154 -1.46 1.20 -6.27
N PRO A 155 -1.23 1.35 -4.95
CA PRO A 155 0.08 1.09 -4.37
C PRO A 155 0.49 -0.36 -4.64
N THR A 156 1.64 -0.54 -5.27
CA THR A 156 2.23 -1.86 -5.45
C THR A 156 3.58 -1.89 -4.78
N LEU A 157 3.87 -2.98 -4.09
CA LEU A 157 5.20 -3.18 -3.53
C LEU A 157 6.20 -3.38 -4.67
N LYS A 158 7.11 -2.42 -4.83
CA LYS A 158 8.07 -2.43 -5.96
C LYS A 158 9.36 -3.16 -5.63
N TYR A 159 9.77 -3.17 -4.37
CA TYR A 159 11.01 -3.81 -3.94
C TYR A 159 11.01 -4.08 -2.44
N PHE A 160 11.83 -5.03 -2.04
CA PHE A 160 12.20 -5.27 -0.65
C PHE A 160 13.66 -4.85 -0.44
N VAL A 161 13.95 -4.33 0.72
CA VAL A 161 15.32 -4.08 1.16
C VAL A 161 15.64 -5.02 2.30
N ILE A 162 16.65 -5.83 2.12
CA ILE A 162 17.17 -6.68 3.18
C ILE A 162 18.47 -6.05 3.67
N THR A 163 18.51 -5.77 4.96
CA THR A 163 19.71 -5.28 5.63
C THR A 163 20.21 -6.36 6.58
N ALA A 164 21.51 -6.52 6.66
CA ALA A 164 22.15 -7.29 7.74
C ALA A 164 22.94 -6.31 8.60
N ASP A 165 22.66 -6.38 9.89
CA ASP A 165 23.39 -5.67 10.92
C ASP A 165 24.12 -6.71 11.78
N ASP A 166 25.41 -6.55 11.96
CA ASP A 166 26.24 -7.46 12.74
C ASP A 166 26.38 -7.04 14.21
N HIS A 167 25.64 -6.02 14.65
CA HIS A 167 25.69 -5.43 16.00
C HIS A 167 27.09 -5.02 16.50
N ASN A 168 28.11 -5.14 15.69
CA ASN A 168 29.46 -4.75 16.02
C ASN A 168 29.80 -3.39 15.42
N HIS A 169 29.44 -2.34 16.13
CA HIS A 169 30.00 -0.95 16.12
C HIS A 169 30.30 -0.24 14.77
N ASN A 170 29.94 -0.78 13.63
CA ASN A 170 30.04 -0.07 12.37
C ASN A 170 28.66 0.46 11.96
N GLN A 171 28.40 1.72 12.26
CA GLN A 171 27.17 2.48 12.01
C GLN A 171 26.85 2.71 10.52
N SER A 172 26.97 1.72 9.68
CA SER A 172 26.47 1.84 8.32
C SER A 172 25.47 0.73 8.05
N ASN A 173 24.18 1.03 8.21
CA ASN A 173 23.09 0.22 7.68
C ASN A 173 23.33 0.06 6.17
N LYS A 174 23.86 -1.07 5.76
CA LYS A 174 24.07 -1.37 4.35
C LYS A 174 22.99 -2.34 3.91
N SER A 175 22.12 -1.87 3.00
CA SER A 175 21.22 -2.77 2.34
C SER A 175 22.00 -3.82 1.56
N LEU A 176 21.77 -5.09 1.90
CA LEU A 176 22.45 -6.23 1.23
C LEU A 176 21.80 -6.57 -0.10
N VAL A 177 20.50 -6.38 -0.21
CA VAL A 177 19.74 -6.76 -1.40
C VAL A 177 18.56 -5.83 -1.58
N GLN A 178 18.41 -5.30 -2.76
CA GLN A 178 17.20 -4.65 -3.23
C GLN A 178 16.51 -5.58 -4.22
N LEU A 179 15.28 -5.98 -3.90
CA LEU A 179 14.49 -6.88 -4.72
C LEU A 179 13.38 -6.08 -5.40
N SER A 180 13.34 -6.09 -6.73
CA SER A 180 12.24 -5.46 -7.49
C SER A 180 11.17 -6.49 -7.84
N GLN A 181 9.91 -6.10 -7.76
CA GLN A 181 8.82 -6.90 -8.34
C GLN A 181 8.88 -6.84 -9.87
N GLY A 182 9.14 -7.98 -10.49
CA GLY A 182 9.07 -8.17 -11.93
C GLY A 182 9.01 -9.66 -12.22
N LYS A 183 8.40 -10.05 -13.34
CA LYS A 183 8.26 -11.45 -13.77
C LYS A 183 9.59 -12.16 -14.11
N GLU A 184 10.71 -11.49 -13.96
CA GLU A 184 12.02 -12.04 -14.22
C GLU A 184 12.85 -12.19 -12.96
N TYR A 185 13.58 -13.27 -12.91
CA TYR A 185 14.47 -13.69 -11.82
C TYR A 185 15.28 -12.53 -11.25
N ILE A 186 15.10 -12.28 -9.96
CA ILE A 186 15.82 -11.27 -9.21
C ILE A 186 17.30 -11.65 -9.20
N LYS A 187 18.14 -10.86 -9.85
CA LYS A 187 19.59 -10.97 -9.67
C LYS A 187 19.95 -10.28 -8.36
N PRO A 188 20.49 -10.98 -7.36
CA PRO A 188 20.96 -10.32 -6.14
C PRO A 188 22.10 -9.36 -6.51
N THR A 189 21.93 -8.10 -6.17
CA THR A 189 23.00 -7.11 -6.30
C THR A 189 23.85 -7.21 -5.03
N THR A 190 25.07 -7.67 -5.18
CA THR A 190 26.02 -7.80 -4.07
C THR A 190 26.81 -6.50 -3.95
N TYR A 191 26.74 -5.83 -2.82
CA TYR A 191 27.59 -4.69 -2.51
C TYR A 191 28.82 -5.18 -1.75
N TYR A 192 29.99 -4.88 -2.25
CA TYR A 192 31.25 -5.14 -1.59
C TYR A 192 31.69 -3.89 -0.81
N LYS A 193 32.09 -4.07 0.44
CA LYS A 193 32.83 -3.03 1.16
C LYS A 193 34.28 -3.10 0.68
N ASN A 194 34.78 -2.04 0.07
CA ASN A 194 36.21 -1.88 -0.04
C ASN A 194 36.81 -1.67 1.36
N VAL A 195 37.59 -2.61 1.82
CA VAL A 195 38.24 -2.60 3.17
C VAL A 195 39.60 -1.88 3.14
N ASN A 196 39.83 -1.09 2.12
CA ASN A 196 41.06 -0.27 2.04
C ASN A 196 40.67 1.21 2.12
N GLU A 197 40.44 1.67 3.35
CA GLU A 197 40.76 3.02 3.84
C GLU A 197 40.74 3.01 5.35
#